data_6eba601d323adc24608f213a3f9ff6fc
#
_entry.id   6eba601d323adc24608f213a3f9ff6fc
#
_cell.length_a   1.000
_cell.length_b   1.000
_cell.length_c   1.000
_cell.angle_alpha   90.00
_cell.angle_beta   90.00
_cell.angle_gamma   90.00
#
_symmetry.space_group_name_H-M   'P 1'
#
loop_
_entity.id
_entity.type
_entity.pdbx_description
1 polymer ?
#
loop_
_entity_poly.entity_id
_entity_poly.type
_entity_poly.pdbx_seq_one_letter_code
_entity_poly.pdbx_strand_id
1 'polypeptide(L)'
;MDKSKKKKLPRALKALLLFLVILAVIIIFELISVNYQSNPQKVLAYETSNPYIAGDEGTQISAHRSGGGIAPEETMMGFRNCAENSDFTIDWFEFDLHITKDDVLVLLHDDTLDRTSDSETVFGRKDVRPEEMTYEELRTLNMGAKFENEHGETPYAELSGEEVPDDLRIVRIEDVLDYLQ
;
A
#
# COMPACT_ATOMS: atom_id res chain seq x y z
N MET A 1 42.64 -15.06 65.15
CA MET A 1 41.54 -15.04 64.19
C MET A 1 41.69 -13.75 63.36
N ASP A 2 42.28 -13.90 62.20
CA ASP A 2 42.51 -12.76 61.27
C ASP A 2 41.23 -12.49 60.45
N LYS A 3 40.60 -11.34 60.72
CA LYS A 3 39.45 -10.90 59.91
C LYS A 3 40.01 -10.21 58.68
N SER A 4 40.19 -11.00 57.61
CA SER A 4 40.51 -10.46 56.28
C SER A 4 39.55 -9.28 55.95
N LYS A 5 40.06 -8.05 55.94
CA LYS A 5 39.31 -6.86 55.49
C LYS A 5 39.05 -6.96 54.02
N LYS A 6 37.82 -7.36 53.64
CA LYS A 6 37.38 -7.31 52.23
C LYS A 6 37.59 -5.88 51.69
N LYS A 7 38.54 -5.72 50.75
CA LYS A 7 38.80 -4.44 50.07
C LYS A 7 37.53 -4.01 49.34
N LYS A 8 36.95 -2.86 49.66
CA LYS A 8 35.78 -2.32 48.96
C LYS A 8 36.22 -1.88 47.54
N LEU A 9 35.46 -2.30 46.53
CA LEU A 9 35.72 -1.88 45.15
C LEU A 9 35.67 -0.35 45.03
N PRO A 10 36.58 0.25 44.24
CA PRO A 10 36.57 1.67 43.92
C PRO A 10 35.22 2.11 43.31
N ARG A 11 34.78 3.33 43.62
CA ARG A 11 33.49 3.86 43.09
C ARG A 11 33.41 3.81 41.56
N ALA A 12 34.52 4.20 40.90
CA ALA A 12 34.61 4.14 39.43
C ALA A 12 34.40 2.71 38.85
N LEU A 13 35.00 1.69 39.53
CA LEU A 13 34.84 0.29 39.07
C LEU A 13 33.40 -0.21 39.31
N LYS A 14 32.74 0.25 40.37
CA LYS A 14 31.30 -0.07 40.57
C LYS A 14 30.41 0.55 39.51
N ALA A 15 30.68 1.81 39.13
CA ALA A 15 29.96 2.49 38.07
C ALA A 15 30.17 1.81 36.72
N LEU A 16 31.39 1.41 36.40
CA LEU A 16 31.70 0.63 35.17
C LEU A 16 30.98 -0.70 35.15
N LEU A 17 31.00 -1.45 36.24
CA LEU A 17 30.27 -2.73 36.32
C LEU A 17 28.76 -2.56 36.16
N LEU A 18 28.19 -1.51 36.78
CA LEU A 18 26.77 -1.21 36.60
C LEU A 18 26.45 -0.85 35.16
N PHE A 19 27.27 -0.04 34.50
CA PHE A 19 27.12 0.30 33.08
C PHE A 19 27.18 -0.93 32.20
N LEU A 20 28.12 -1.86 32.42
CA LEU A 20 28.24 -3.10 31.67
C LEU A 20 27.02 -4.03 31.85
N VAL A 21 26.46 -4.08 33.07
CA VAL A 21 25.23 -4.86 33.33
C VAL A 21 24.05 -4.26 32.57
N ILE A 22 23.87 -2.94 32.60
CA ILE A 22 22.80 -2.24 31.89
C ILE A 22 22.94 -2.48 30.38
N LEU A 23 24.14 -2.35 29.83
CA LEU A 23 24.43 -2.58 28.43
C LEU A 23 24.11 -4.04 28.03
N ALA A 24 24.50 -5.01 28.85
CA ALA A 24 24.18 -6.42 28.60
C ALA A 24 22.66 -6.69 28.61
N VAL A 25 21.91 -6.06 29.53
CA VAL A 25 20.44 -6.16 29.57
C VAL A 25 19.80 -5.59 28.29
N ILE A 26 20.29 -4.43 27.82
CA ILE A 26 19.80 -3.83 26.57
C ILE A 26 20.07 -4.75 25.39
N ILE A 27 21.30 -5.27 25.25
CA ILE A 27 21.66 -6.19 24.18
C ILE A 27 20.79 -7.48 24.20
N ILE A 28 20.58 -8.05 25.38
CA ILE A 28 19.73 -9.25 25.54
C ILE A 28 18.29 -8.93 25.14
N PHE A 29 17.78 -7.77 25.54
CA PHE A 29 16.43 -7.35 25.17
C PHE A 29 16.27 -7.20 23.65
N GLU A 30 17.23 -6.54 23.00
CA GLU A 30 17.25 -6.39 21.53
C GLU A 30 17.33 -7.75 20.82
N LEU A 31 18.21 -8.63 21.26
CA LEU A 31 18.31 -9.98 20.68
C LEU A 31 17.01 -10.80 20.83
N ILE A 32 16.33 -10.68 21.98
CA ILE A 32 15.03 -11.33 22.19
C ILE A 32 13.98 -10.69 21.29
N SER A 33 13.94 -9.36 21.18
CA SER A 33 13.00 -8.62 20.36
C SER A 33 13.15 -9.00 18.88
N VAL A 34 14.37 -8.96 18.36
CA VAL A 34 14.67 -9.35 16.97
C VAL A 34 14.29 -10.82 16.71
N ASN A 35 14.65 -11.73 17.60
CA ASN A 35 14.27 -13.13 17.46
C ASN A 35 12.74 -13.36 17.54
N TYR A 36 12.03 -12.57 18.34
CA TYR A 36 10.57 -12.62 18.40
C TYR A 36 9.93 -12.09 17.10
N GLN A 37 10.41 -10.97 16.58
CA GLN A 37 9.89 -10.35 15.34
C GLN A 37 10.23 -11.18 14.08
N SER A 38 11.39 -11.83 14.06
CA SER A 38 11.85 -12.60 12.91
C SER A 38 11.41 -14.07 12.89
N ASN A 39 10.64 -14.52 13.89
CA ASN A 39 10.17 -15.91 13.97
C ASN A 39 8.66 -16.03 13.70
N PRO A 40 8.25 -16.26 12.44
CA PRO A 40 6.83 -16.35 12.05
C PRO A 40 6.09 -17.53 12.70
N GLN A 41 6.80 -18.56 13.19
CA GLN A 41 6.18 -19.71 13.85
C GLN A 41 5.64 -19.41 15.25
N LYS A 42 5.91 -18.22 15.79
CA LYS A 42 5.33 -17.75 17.07
C LYS A 42 4.03 -16.96 16.92
N VAL A 43 3.59 -16.73 15.70
CA VAL A 43 2.21 -16.31 15.47
C VAL A 43 1.33 -17.45 15.95
N LEU A 44 0.51 -17.18 16.97
CA LEU A 44 -0.43 -18.16 17.51
C LEU A 44 -1.24 -18.73 16.35
N ALA A 45 -1.24 -20.06 16.20
CA ALA A 45 -2.13 -20.71 15.26
C ALA A 45 -3.56 -20.29 15.59
N TYR A 46 -4.19 -19.53 14.72
CA TYR A 46 -5.55 -19.06 14.89
C TYR A 46 -6.49 -20.07 14.22
N GLU A 47 -7.17 -20.87 15.06
CA GLU A 47 -8.22 -21.75 14.55
C GLU A 47 -9.49 -20.92 14.30
N THR A 48 -9.93 -20.86 13.05
CA THR A 48 -11.14 -20.17 12.64
C THR A 48 -11.98 -21.02 11.70
N SER A 49 -13.30 -20.93 11.83
CA SER A 49 -14.25 -21.51 10.87
C SER A 49 -14.56 -20.56 9.69
N ASN A 50 -14.00 -19.35 9.68
CA ASN A 50 -14.17 -18.42 8.59
C ASN A 50 -13.40 -18.94 7.35
N PRO A 51 -14.08 -19.29 6.24
CA PRO A 51 -13.45 -19.88 5.06
C PRO A 51 -12.43 -18.94 4.39
N TYR A 52 -12.54 -17.62 4.62
CA TYR A 52 -11.59 -16.62 4.09
C TYR A 52 -10.31 -16.50 4.92
N ILE A 53 -10.23 -17.14 6.09
CA ILE A 53 -9.06 -17.08 6.98
C ILE A 53 -8.51 -18.48 7.24
N ALA A 54 -9.34 -19.51 7.12
CA ALA A 54 -9.00 -20.89 7.46
C ALA A 54 -8.17 -21.63 6.38
N GLY A 55 -7.81 -20.96 5.26
CA GLY A 55 -7.08 -21.60 4.19
C GLY A 55 -5.62 -21.88 4.55
N ASP A 56 -5.16 -23.10 4.30
CA ASP A 56 -3.75 -23.52 4.37
C ASP A 56 -2.92 -23.02 3.16
N GLU A 57 -3.43 -22.09 2.39
CA GLU A 57 -2.93 -21.74 1.05
C GLU A 57 -1.74 -20.74 1.07
N GLY A 58 -1.21 -20.44 2.24
CA GLY A 58 -0.07 -19.54 2.37
C GLY A 58 -0.45 -18.06 2.39
N THR A 59 0.52 -17.18 2.08
CA THR A 59 0.29 -15.73 2.03
C THR A 59 -0.39 -15.38 0.73
N GLN A 60 -1.53 -14.70 0.81
CA GLN A 60 -2.25 -14.17 -0.34
C GLN A 60 -1.78 -12.74 -0.67
N ILE A 61 -1.84 -12.38 -1.94
CA ILE A 61 -1.45 -11.07 -2.45
C ILE A 61 -2.70 -10.32 -2.89
N SER A 62 -2.93 -9.15 -2.30
CA SER A 62 -3.98 -8.23 -2.70
C SER A 62 -3.39 -7.06 -3.49
N ALA A 63 -3.92 -6.82 -4.69
CA ALA A 63 -3.60 -5.63 -5.48
C ALA A 63 -4.38 -4.44 -4.93
N HIS A 64 -3.78 -3.70 -4.00
CA HIS A 64 -4.35 -2.50 -3.40
C HIS A 64 -4.55 -1.41 -4.45
N ARG A 65 -5.77 -0.88 -4.55
CA ARG A 65 -6.19 0.10 -5.58
C ARG A 65 -5.86 -0.38 -6.99
N SER A 66 -6.23 -1.62 -7.30
CA SER A 66 -5.94 -2.28 -8.58
C SER A 66 -4.44 -2.38 -8.96
N GLY A 67 -3.55 -2.26 -7.98
CA GLY A 67 -2.09 -2.33 -8.22
C GLY A 67 -1.40 -0.98 -8.31
N GLY A 68 -1.86 0.03 -7.56
CA GLY A 68 -1.35 1.40 -7.55
C GLY A 68 0.16 1.57 -7.27
N GLY A 69 0.85 0.51 -6.83
CA GLY A 69 2.30 0.51 -6.67
C GLY A 69 3.11 0.29 -7.96
N ILE A 70 2.49 -0.27 -9.01
CA ILE A 70 3.16 -0.61 -10.28
C ILE A 70 2.54 0.07 -11.50
N ALA A 71 1.35 0.62 -11.38
CA ALA A 71 0.63 1.33 -12.43
C ALA A 71 -0.26 2.42 -11.81
N PRO A 72 -0.82 3.35 -12.61
CA PRO A 72 -1.82 4.29 -12.11
C PRO A 72 -2.98 3.57 -11.42
N GLU A 73 -3.23 3.96 -10.16
CA GLU A 73 -4.26 3.34 -9.33
C GLU A 73 -5.66 3.48 -9.92
N GLU A 74 -6.55 2.53 -9.65
CA GLU A 74 -7.96 2.55 -10.03
C GLU A 74 -8.18 2.69 -11.56
N THR A 75 -7.23 2.17 -12.36
CA THR A 75 -7.31 2.19 -13.82
C THR A 75 -7.31 0.78 -14.40
N MET A 76 -7.84 0.61 -15.63
CA MET A 76 -7.77 -0.68 -16.32
C MET A 76 -6.33 -1.12 -16.59
N MET A 77 -5.39 -0.17 -16.75
CA MET A 77 -3.97 -0.47 -16.84
C MET A 77 -3.45 -1.16 -15.58
N GLY A 78 -3.86 -0.69 -14.39
CA GLY A 78 -3.51 -1.31 -13.11
C GLY A 78 -3.99 -2.76 -13.04
N PHE A 79 -5.26 -3.01 -13.35
CA PHE A 79 -5.82 -4.37 -13.38
C PHE A 79 -5.06 -5.29 -14.33
N ARG A 80 -4.79 -4.85 -15.57
CA ARG A 80 -4.05 -5.64 -16.56
C ARG A 80 -2.64 -5.95 -16.12
N ASN A 81 -1.89 -4.94 -15.63
CA ASN A 81 -0.53 -5.15 -15.16
C ASN A 81 -0.45 -6.14 -13.99
N CYS A 82 -1.47 -6.19 -13.16
CA CYS A 82 -1.55 -7.16 -12.08
C CYS A 82 -1.99 -8.55 -12.55
N ALA A 83 -3.06 -8.63 -13.37
CA ALA A 83 -3.65 -9.90 -13.79
C ALA A 83 -2.75 -10.65 -14.79
N GLU A 84 -2.04 -9.94 -15.66
CA GLU A 84 -1.22 -10.50 -16.75
C GLU A 84 0.27 -10.62 -16.36
N ASN A 85 0.63 -10.31 -15.10
CA ASN A 85 2.03 -10.35 -14.63
C ASN A 85 2.55 -11.79 -14.57
N SER A 86 3.80 -12.00 -15.07
CA SER A 86 4.46 -13.30 -15.04
C SER A 86 5.27 -13.58 -13.78
N ASP A 87 5.61 -12.54 -13.02
CA ASP A 87 6.53 -12.62 -11.87
C ASP A 87 5.80 -12.89 -10.54
N PHE A 88 4.50 -12.61 -10.50
CA PHE A 88 3.65 -12.86 -9.32
C PHE A 88 2.20 -13.14 -9.73
N THR A 89 1.45 -13.74 -8.83
CA THR A 89 0.01 -13.98 -9.00
C THR A 89 -0.75 -13.16 -7.95
N ILE A 90 -1.80 -12.47 -8.39
CA ILE A 90 -2.71 -11.75 -7.51
C ILE A 90 -3.86 -12.67 -7.12
N ASP A 91 -4.16 -12.77 -5.81
CA ASP A 91 -5.30 -13.53 -5.29
C ASP A 91 -6.56 -12.65 -5.18
N TRP A 92 -6.36 -11.34 -4.92
CA TRP A 92 -7.44 -10.39 -4.68
C TRP A 92 -7.14 -9.05 -5.33
N PHE A 93 -8.17 -8.46 -5.95
CA PHE A 93 -8.17 -7.04 -6.28
C PHE A 93 -8.96 -6.27 -5.22
N GLU A 94 -8.38 -5.18 -4.76
CA GLU A 94 -9.02 -4.21 -3.89
C GLU A 94 -9.13 -2.89 -4.63
N PHE A 95 -10.27 -2.23 -4.57
CA PHE A 95 -10.58 -0.99 -5.26
C PHE A 95 -11.74 -0.24 -4.58
N ASP A 96 -11.83 1.06 -4.81
CA ASP A 96 -12.80 1.95 -4.22
C ASP A 96 -13.80 2.45 -5.26
N LEU A 97 -15.05 2.71 -4.84
CA LEU A 97 -16.12 3.11 -5.74
C LEU A 97 -16.70 4.47 -5.39
N HIS A 98 -16.90 5.28 -6.41
CA HIS A 98 -17.70 6.50 -6.38
C HIS A 98 -18.86 6.40 -7.38
N ILE A 99 -19.88 7.25 -7.18
CA ILE A 99 -20.99 7.39 -8.12
C ILE A 99 -20.86 8.73 -8.86
N THR A 100 -21.08 8.73 -10.16
CA THR A 100 -21.09 9.95 -10.96
C THR A 100 -22.42 10.67 -10.85
N LYS A 101 -22.50 11.90 -11.38
CA LYS A 101 -23.72 12.70 -11.46
C LYS A 101 -24.86 12.02 -12.22
N ASP A 102 -24.54 11.14 -13.15
CA ASP A 102 -25.47 10.37 -13.99
C ASP A 102 -25.59 8.90 -13.56
N ASP A 103 -25.32 8.63 -12.26
CA ASP A 103 -25.54 7.35 -11.58
C ASP A 103 -24.65 6.19 -12.11
N VAL A 104 -23.47 6.47 -12.68
CA VAL A 104 -22.50 5.46 -13.09
C VAL A 104 -21.52 5.20 -11.94
N LEU A 105 -21.27 3.92 -11.61
CA LEU A 105 -20.27 3.54 -10.62
C LEU A 105 -18.88 3.50 -11.28
N VAL A 106 -17.97 4.32 -10.74
CA VAL A 106 -16.59 4.46 -11.23
C VAL A 106 -15.59 4.16 -10.12
N LEU A 107 -14.38 3.78 -10.51
CA LEU A 107 -13.31 3.52 -9.58
C LEU A 107 -12.54 4.81 -9.27
N LEU A 108 -12.43 5.13 -7.98
CA LEU A 108 -11.62 6.23 -7.46
C LEU A 108 -11.51 6.06 -5.94
N HIS A 109 -10.32 6.26 -5.38
CA HIS A 109 -10.12 6.18 -3.92
C HIS A 109 -10.51 7.47 -3.18
N ASP A 110 -10.01 8.62 -3.67
CA ASP A 110 -10.17 9.89 -2.96
C ASP A 110 -11.54 10.52 -3.25
N ASP A 111 -12.01 11.38 -2.35
CA ASP A 111 -13.22 12.18 -2.56
C ASP A 111 -13.13 13.11 -3.77
N THR A 112 -11.91 13.41 -4.26
CA THR A 112 -11.64 14.30 -5.38
C THR A 112 -10.67 13.70 -6.39
N LEU A 113 -10.72 14.18 -7.61
CA LEU A 113 -9.90 13.73 -8.73
C LEU A 113 -8.46 14.30 -8.74
N ASP A 114 -8.16 15.21 -7.83
CA ASP A 114 -6.98 16.09 -7.92
C ASP A 114 -5.65 15.36 -7.76
N ARG A 115 -5.59 14.30 -6.95
CA ARG A 115 -4.33 13.60 -6.65
C ARG A 115 -3.85 12.71 -7.78
N THR A 116 -4.74 12.10 -8.53
CA THR A 116 -4.40 11.09 -9.55
C THR A 116 -4.51 11.60 -10.98
N SER A 117 -5.34 12.63 -11.23
CA SER A 117 -5.67 13.05 -12.58
C SER A 117 -5.21 14.47 -12.92
N ASP A 118 -5.43 14.84 -14.17
CA ASP A 118 -5.26 16.19 -14.72
C ASP A 118 -6.51 17.07 -14.55
N SER A 119 -7.43 16.74 -13.67
CA SER A 119 -8.73 17.39 -13.46
C SER A 119 -8.65 18.90 -13.29
N GLU A 120 -7.64 19.39 -12.55
CA GLU A 120 -7.42 20.84 -12.36
C GLU A 120 -7.17 21.56 -13.70
N THR A 121 -6.42 20.93 -14.61
CA THR A 121 -6.12 21.46 -15.94
C THR A 121 -7.34 21.40 -16.84
N VAL A 122 -8.04 20.26 -16.88
CA VAL A 122 -9.18 20.02 -17.78
C VAL A 122 -10.41 20.85 -17.38
N PHE A 123 -10.73 20.89 -16.07
CA PHE A 123 -11.92 21.60 -15.57
C PHE A 123 -11.64 23.01 -15.05
N GLY A 124 -10.36 23.43 -14.98
CA GLY A 124 -9.97 24.78 -14.55
C GLY A 124 -10.24 25.07 -13.07
N ARG A 125 -10.47 24.04 -12.24
CA ARG A 125 -10.72 24.16 -10.81
C ARG A 125 -10.18 22.95 -10.03
N LYS A 126 -9.95 23.14 -8.73
CA LYS A 126 -9.62 22.08 -7.76
C LYS A 126 -10.86 21.50 -7.10
N ASP A 127 -10.62 20.45 -6.32
CA ASP A 127 -11.63 19.77 -5.51
C ASP A 127 -12.82 19.27 -6.35
N VAL A 128 -12.53 18.80 -7.58
CA VAL A 128 -13.56 18.21 -8.46
C VAL A 128 -13.94 16.83 -7.94
N ARG A 129 -15.22 16.64 -7.66
CA ARG A 129 -15.77 15.38 -7.16
C ARG A 129 -16.45 14.59 -8.28
N PRO A 130 -16.36 13.25 -8.28
CA PRO A 130 -17.06 12.42 -9.26
C PRO A 130 -18.56 12.68 -9.32
N GLU A 131 -19.20 12.89 -8.16
CA GLU A 131 -20.64 13.11 -8.03
C GLU A 131 -21.16 14.42 -8.69
N GLU A 132 -20.23 15.33 -9.03
CA GLU A 132 -20.54 16.60 -9.70
C GLU A 132 -20.49 16.49 -11.23
N MET A 133 -19.87 15.42 -11.77
CA MET A 133 -19.54 15.23 -13.17
C MET A 133 -20.26 14.02 -13.75
N THR A 134 -20.60 14.07 -15.03
CA THR A 134 -21.09 12.90 -15.76
C THR A 134 -19.93 11.96 -16.07
N TYR A 135 -20.24 10.67 -16.31
CA TYR A 135 -19.23 9.71 -16.72
C TYR A 135 -18.46 10.15 -17.98
N GLU A 136 -19.16 10.67 -18.98
CA GLU A 136 -18.55 11.19 -20.21
C GLU A 136 -17.57 12.36 -19.97
N GLU A 137 -17.90 13.27 -19.05
CA GLU A 137 -16.99 14.34 -18.65
C GLU A 137 -15.75 13.76 -17.95
N LEU A 138 -15.92 12.79 -17.05
CA LEU A 138 -14.80 12.13 -16.36
C LEU A 138 -13.91 11.34 -17.31
N ARG A 139 -14.47 10.75 -18.38
CA ARG A 139 -13.71 10.04 -19.42
C ARG A 139 -12.76 10.92 -20.23
N THR A 140 -12.85 12.22 -20.12
CA THR A 140 -11.89 13.14 -20.76
C THR A 140 -10.56 13.23 -20.01
N LEU A 141 -10.50 12.77 -18.75
CA LEU A 141 -9.34 12.89 -17.87
C LEU A 141 -8.27 11.83 -18.17
N ASN A 142 -7.03 12.23 -17.88
CA ASN A 142 -5.88 11.35 -17.74
C ASN A 142 -5.72 10.95 -16.26
N MET A 143 -6.14 9.73 -15.90
CA MET A 143 -6.04 9.22 -14.53
C MET A 143 -4.61 8.79 -14.16
N GLY A 144 -3.68 8.76 -15.11
CA GLY A 144 -2.27 8.50 -14.90
C GLY A 144 -1.40 9.76 -14.85
N ALA A 145 -1.99 10.96 -14.96
CA ALA A 145 -1.25 12.22 -15.10
C ALA A 145 -0.25 12.50 -13.95
N LYS A 146 -0.55 12.00 -12.75
CA LYS A 146 0.27 12.22 -11.55
C LYS A 146 0.90 10.93 -11.00
N PHE A 147 0.85 9.86 -11.77
CA PHE A 147 1.53 8.63 -11.43
C PHE A 147 3.03 8.80 -11.52
N GLU A 148 3.74 8.38 -10.47
CA GLU A 148 5.20 8.33 -10.39
C GLU A 148 5.61 6.87 -10.20
N ASN A 149 6.50 6.37 -11.07
CA ASN A 149 7.02 5.02 -10.97
C ASN A 149 8.14 4.91 -9.90
N GLU A 150 8.64 3.70 -9.67
CA GLU A 150 9.70 3.41 -8.69
C GLU A 150 11.03 4.16 -8.97
N HIS A 151 11.21 4.72 -10.17
CA HIS A 151 12.38 5.51 -10.56
C HIS A 151 12.16 7.01 -10.45
N GLY A 152 10.98 7.46 -9.97
CA GLY A 152 10.62 8.88 -9.87
C GLY A 152 10.24 9.51 -11.23
N GLU A 153 9.87 8.71 -12.22
CA GLU A 153 9.43 9.17 -13.52
C GLU A 153 7.91 9.26 -13.58
N THR A 154 7.39 10.23 -14.33
CA THR A 154 5.97 10.45 -14.56
C THR A 154 5.60 10.18 -16.04
N PRO A 155 5.55 8.90 -16.45
CA PRO A 155 5.52 8.51 -17.86
C PRO A 155 4.26 8.96 -18.60
N TYR A 156 3.20 9.31 -17.89
CA TYR A 156 1.91 9.69 -18.48
C TYR A 156 1.54 11.15 -18.29
N ALA A 157 2.40 11.96 -17.64
CA ALA A 157 2.08 13.34 -17.25
C ALA A 157 1.79 14.28 -18.44
N GLU A 158 2.44 14.05 -19.58
CA GLU A 158 2.32 14.88 -20.78
C GLU A 158 1.17 14.44 -21.71
N LEU A 159 0.54 13.30 -21.46
CA LEU A 159 -0.56 12.81 -22.28
C LEU A 159 -1.84 13.62 -22.04
N SER A 160 -2.51 14.03 -23.09
CA SER A 160 -3.74 14.83 -23.02
C SER A 160 -4.70 14.52 -24.17
N GLY A 161 -5.99 14.77 -23.97
CA GLY A 161 -7.02 14.59 -24.99
C GLY A 161 -7.00 13.19 -25.60
N GLU A 162 -6.89 13.08 -26.92
CA GLU A 162 -6.90 11.81 -27.66
C GLU A 162 -5.63 10.96 -27.48
N GLU A 163 -4.54 11.54 -26.95
CA GLU A 163 -3.31 10.80 -26.69
C GLU A 163 -3.39 9.93 -25.43
N VAL A 164 -4.35 10.20 -24.55
CA VAL A 164 -4.56 9.38 -23.33
C VAL A 164 -5.15 8.05 -23.74
N PRO A 165 -4.45 6.93 -23.48
CA PRO A 165 -4.97 5.58 -23.75
C PRO A 165 -6.27 5.31 -22.98
N ASP A 166 -7.12 4.45 -23.53
CA ASP A 166 -8.41 4.13 -22.95
C ASP A 166 -8.30 3.49 -21.54
N ASP A 167 -7.25 2.72 -21.31
CA ASP A 167 -6.97 2.05 -20.06
C ASP A 167 -6.34 2.97 -18.96
N LEU A 168 -6.03 4.23 -19.32
CA LEU A 168 -5.65 5.31 -18.37
C LEU A 168 -6.81 6.28 -18.07
N ARG A 169 -8.00 6.02 -18.59
CA ARG A 169 -9.19 6.81 -18.28
C ARG A 169 -9.92 6.24 -17.07
N ILE A 170 -10.78 7.06 -16.46
CA ILE A 170 -11.64 6.56 -15.38
C ILE A 170 -12.44 5.36 -15.87
N VAL A 171 -12.53 4.32 -15.07
CA VAL A 171 -13.14 3.04 -15.44
C VAL A 171 -14.42 2.80 -14.63
N ARG A 172 -15.41 2.18 -15.27
CA ARG A 172 -16.63 1.72 -14.57
C ARG A 172 -16.38 0.34 -13.97
N ILE A 173 -17.10 0.07 -12.88
CA ILE A 173 -17.04 -1.24 -12.25
C ILE A 173 -17.48 -2.37 -13.21
N GLU A 174 -18.45 -2.13 -14.07
CA GLU A 174 -18.92 -3.12 -15.03
C GLU A 174 -17.80 -3.56 -15.99
N ASP A 175 -16.99 -2.60 -16.50
CA ASP A 175 -15.88 -2.91 -17.41
C ASP A 175 -14.78 -3.73 -16.71
N VAL A 176 -14.54 -3.50 -15.41
CA VAL A 176 -13.62 -4.30 -14.59
C VAL A 176 -14.16 -5.72 -14.39
N LEU A 177 -15.42 -5.85 -14.00
CA LEU A 177 -16.04 -7.16 -13.77
C LEU A 177 -16.10 -8.01 -15.06
N ASP A 178 -16.35 -7.37 -16.20
CA ASP A 178 -16.33 -8.04 -17.51
C ASP A 178 -14.91 -8.53 -17.88
N TYR A 179 -13.88 -7.76 -17.51
CA TYR A 179 -12.48 -8.14 -17.74
C TYR A 179 -12.01 -9.29 -16.84
N LEU A 180 -12.46 -9.34 -15.58
CA LEU A 180 -12.02 -10.34 -14.59
C LEU A 180 -12.79 -11.69 -14.67
N GLN A 181 -13.81 -11.82 -15.50
CA GLN A 181 -14.56 -13.07 -15.71
C GLN A 181 -13.81 -14.06 -16.64
#